data_188219fc47dfa16b8e1f9f2feded67c7
#
_entry.id   188219fc47dfa16b8e1f9f2feded67c7
#
_cell.length_a   1.000
_cell.length_b   1.000
_cell.length_c   1.000
_cell.angle_alpha   90.00
_cell.angle_beta   90.00
_cell.angle_gamma   90.00
#
_symmetry.space_group_name_H-M   'P 1'
#
loop_
_entity.id
_entity.type
_entity.pdbx_description
1 polymer ?
#
loop_
_entity_poly.entity_id
_entity_poly.type
_entity_poly.pdbx_seq_one_letter_code
_entity_poly.pdbx_strand_id
1 'polypeptide(L)'
;MEDFYTLSDAQLVKCIGNKLKSVRLKRNITQQSLAEASSISVSSLKKIESGEIGTFDSLLRVLRTLGMLESISTLFEEEQMSPSEYYEMVNKAKKQTRKRAVGQIKTDKEESEW
;
A
#
# COMPACT_ATOMS: atom_id res chain seq x y z
N MET A 1 13.61 10.93 19.13
CA MET A 1 12.87 10.45 17.96
C MET A 1 12.00 11.55 17.43
N GLU A 2 12.08 11.82 16.14
CA GLU A 2 11.28 12.89 15.58
C GLU A 2 9.81 12.49 15.51
N ASP A 3 8.96 13.51 15.69
CA ASP A 3 7.54 13.30 15.56
C ASP A 3 7.21 13.26 14.07
N PHE A 4 6.67 12.17 13.60
CA PHE A 4 6.34 12.00 12.19
C PHE A 4 5.37 13.05 11.69
N TYR A 5 4.49 13.52 12.56
CA TYR A 5 3.48 14.50 12.18
C TYR A 5 4.05 15.89 11.93
N THR A 6 5.29 16.14 12.35
CA THR A 6 5.94 17.43 12.09
C THR A 6 6.71 17.44 10.77
N LEU A 7 6.89 16.27 10.15
CA LEU A 7 7.59 16.15 8.88
C LEU A 7 6.63 16.33 7.71
N SER A 8 7.11 16.94 6.64
CA SER A 8 6.31 17.05 5.42
C SER A 8 6.24 15.69 4.74
N ASP A 9 5.29 15.52 3.84
CA ASP A 9 5.18 14.28 3.06
C ASP A 9 6.48 14.01 2.30
N ALA A 10 7.06 15.03 1.70
CA ALA A 10 8.31 14.87 0.96
C ALA A 10 9.44 14.40 1.86
N GLN A 11 9.50 14.91 3.09
CA GLN A 11 10.50 14.47 4.05
C GLN A 11 10.28 13.02 4.48
N LEU A 12 9.03 12.63 4.68
CA LEU A 12 8.71 11.25 5.03
C LEU A 12 9.09 10.27 3.93
N VAL A 13 8.77 10.62 2.68
CA VAL A 13 9.12 9.78 1.54
C VAL A 13 10.63 9.65 1.41
N LYS A 14 11.34 10.73 1.64
CA LYS A 14 12.80 10.71 1.60
C LYS A 14 13.39 9.84 2.70
N CYS A 15 12.81 9.89 3.89
CA CYS A 15 13.23 9.03 4.99
C CYS A 15 13.04 7.55 4.65
N ILE A 16 11.91 7.22 4.03
CA ILE A 16 11.64 5.86 3.61
C ILE A 16 12.68 5.40 2.59
N GLY A 17 12.93 6.22 1.59
CA GLY A 17 13.91 5.90 0.56
C GLY A 17 15.31 5.68 1.15
N ASN A 18 15.73 6.54 2.04
CA ASN A 18 17.03 6.43 2.70
C ASN A 18 17.11 5.14 3.54
N LYS A 19 16.04 4.79 4.22
CA LYS A 19 16.01 3.56 5.01
C LYS A 19 16.17 2.32 4.13
N LEU A 20 15.43 2.27 3.03
CA LEU A 20 15.50 1.15 2.12
C LEU A 20 16.89 1.03 1.50
N LYS A 21 17.47 2.15 1.11
CA LYS A 21 18.83 2.15 0.59
C LYS A 21 19.83 1.65 1.62
N SER A 22 19.70 2.10 2.86
CA SER A 22 20.57 1.68 3.95
C SER A 22 20.48 0.16 4.18
N VAL A 23 19.27 -0.38 4.20
CA VAL A 23 19.08 -1.82 4.38
C VAL A 23 19.71 -2.59 3.24
N ARG A 24 19.49 -2.13 2.01
CA ARG A 24 20.07 -2.77 0.83
C ARG A 24 21.59 -2.80 0.92
N LEU A 25 22.20 -1.67 1.23
CA LEU A 25 23.65 -1.57 1.32
C LEU A 25 24.23 -2.46 2.42
N LYS A 26 23.56 -2.50 3.57
CA LYS A 26 24.01 -3.37 4.66
C LYS A 26 24.00 -4.85 4.29
N ARG A 27 23.11 -5.22 3.39
CA ARG A 27 23.00 -6.60 2.93
C ARG A 27 23.83 -6.86 1.68
N ASN A 28 24.60 -5.89 1.22
CA ASN A 28 25.43 -5.99 0.02
C ASN A 28 24.64 -6.39 -1.23
N ILE A 29 23.44 -5.85 -1.35
CA ILE A 29 22.59 -6.11 -2.50
C ILE A 29 22.72 -4.93 -3.47
N THR A 30 22.90 -5.24 -4.76
CA THR A 30 22.95 -4.17 -5.77
C THR A 30 21.56 -3.68 -6.10
N GLN A 31 21.47 -2.47 -6.63
CA GLN A 31 20.18 -1.95 -7.09
C GLN A 31 19.57 -2.84 -8.15
N GLN A 32 20.39 -3.35 -9.06
CA GLN A 32 19.92 -4.22 -10.13
C GLN A 32 19.31 -5.50 -9.57
N SER A 33 19.98 -6.14 -8.62
CA SER A 33 19.48 -7.36 -8.00
C SER A 33 18.16 -7.13 -7.26
N LEU A 34 18.09 -6.05 -6.50
CA LEU A 34 16.87 -5.75 -5.77
C LEU A 34 15.72 -5.41 -6.70
N ALA A 35 15.99 -4.65 -7.75
CA ALA A 35 14.96 -4.30 -8.72
C ALA A 35 14.41 -5.55 -9.41
N GLU A 36 15.29 -6.44 -9.85
CA GLU A 36 14.88 -7.69 -10.48
C GLU A 36 14.04 -8.54 -9.54
N ALA A 37 14.49 -8.71 -8.31
CA ALA A 37 13.75 -9.51 -7.32
C ALA A 37 12.41 -8.90 -6.97
N SER A 38 12.30 -7.58 -7.08
CA SER A 38 11.07 -6.86 -6.78
C SER A 38 10.16 -6.67 -8.00
N SER A 39 10.61 -7.14 -9.16
CA SER A 39 9.89 -6.99 -10.43
C SER A 39 9.60 -5.53 -10.78
N ILE A 40 10.56 -4.66 -10.53
CA ILE A 40 10.48 -3.26 -10.92
C ILE A 40 11.74 -2.90 -11.69
N SER A 41 11.72 -1.77 -12.39
CA SER A 41 12.90 -1.33 -13.12
C SER A 41 13.93 -0.74 -12.15
N VAL A 42 15.19 -0.75 -12.55
CA VAL A 42 16.25 -0.12 -11.76
C VAL A 42 15.96 1.37 -11.61
N SER A 43 15.42 1.98 -12.66
CA SER A 43 15.05 3.39 -12.63
C SER A 43 14.02 3.67 -11.54
N SER A 44 13.01 2.80 -11.42
CA SER A 44 12.00 2.94 -10.38
C SER A 44 12.60 2.79 -8.98
N LEU A 45 13.51 1.83 -8.83
CA LEU A 45 14.17 1.63 -7.54
C LEU A 45 15.03 2.83 -7.16
N LYS A 46 15.78 3.37 -8.14
CA LYS A 46 16.60 4.56 -7.88
C LYS A 46 15.74 5.72 -7.41
N LYS A 47 14.58 5.91 -8.02
CA LYS A 47 13.66 6.97 -7.60
C LYS A 47 13.15 6.74 -6.19
N ILE A 48 12.77 5.52 -5.85
CA ILE A 48 12.33 5.20 -4.49
C ILE A 48 13.42 5.55 -3.49
N GLU A 49 14.65 5.14 -3.76
CA GLU A 49 15.77 5.39 -2.85
C GLU A 49 16.13 6.87 -2.75
N SER A 50 15.80 7.64 -3.76
CA SER A 50 16.05 9.09 -3.72
C SER A 50 14.89 9.88 -3.11
N GLY A 51 13.81 9.21 -2.75
CA GLY A 51 12.67 9.88 -2.14
C GLY A 51 11.55 10.23 -3.10
N GLU A 52 11.51 9.59 -4.26
CA GLU A 52 10.46 9.82 -5.24
C GLU A 52 9.71 8.52 -5.48
N ILE A 53 8.73 8.24 -4.66
CA ILE A 53 7.95 7.01 -4.76
C ILE A 53 6.79 7.27 -5.72
N GLY A 54 6.86 6.66 -6.90
CA GLY A 54 5.85 6.85 -7.92
C GLY A 54 4.56 6.11 -7.62
N THR A 55 4.65 4.83 -7.25
CA THR A 55 3.46 4.05 -6.93
C THR A 55 3.68 3.29 -5.63
N PHE A 56 2.59 3.10 -4.93
CA PHE A 56 2.63 2.33 -3.69
C PHE A 56 2.92 0.85 -3.97
N ASP A 57 2.44 0.34 -5.10
CA ASP A 57 2.71 -1.04 -5.50
C ASP A 57 4.20 -1.32 -5.59
N SER A 58 4.95 -0.42 -6.21
CA SER A 58 6.40 -0.58 -6.33
C SER A 58 7.05 -0.62 -4.96
N LEU A 59 6.61 0.25 -4.07
CA LEU A 59 7.12 0.26 -2.69
C LEU A 59 6.81 -1.05 -1.98
N LEU A 60 5.60 -1.57 -2.12
CA LEU A 60 5.23 -2.84 -1.52
C LEU A 60 6.11 -3.98 -2.00
N ARG A 61 6.41 -4.01 -3.28
CA ARG A 61 7.27 -5.05 -3.86
C ARG A 61 8.67 -5.03 -3.25
N VAL A 62 9.21 -3.82 -3.07
CA VAL A 62 10.54 -3.67 -2.46
C VAL A 62 10.50 -4.10 -0.99
N LEU A 63 9.49 -3.66 -0.26
CA LEU A 63 9.34 -4.05 1.15
C LEU A 63 9.21 -5.56 1.29
N ARG A 64 8.46 -6.19 0.42
CA ARG A 64 8.30 -7.64 0.44
C ARG A 64 9.62 -8.34 0.20
N THR A 65 10.36 -7.89 -0.81
CA THR A 65 11.65 -8.49 -1.17
C THR A 65 12.66 -8.37 -0.03
N LEU A 66 12.65 -7.22 0.67
CA LEU A 66 13.56 -6.99 1.78
C LEU A 66 13.05 -7.59 3.10
N GLY A 67 11.86 -8.19 3.09
CA GLY A 67 11.30 -8.77 4.31
C GLY A 67 10.89 -7.72 5.32
N MET A 68 10.43 -6.57 4.86
CA MET A 68 10.08 -5.44 5.71
C MET A 68 8.59 -5.09 5.71
N LEU A 69 7.74 -6.04 5.33
CA LEU A 69 6.30 -5.76 5.34
C LEU A 69 5.76 -5.50 6.73
N GLU A 70 6.45 -5.98 7.75
CA GLU A 70 6.04 -5.72 9.13
C GLU A 70 6.05 -4.24 9.46
N SER A 71 6.82 -3.44 8.74
CA SER A 71 6.85 -2.00 8.99
C SER A 71 5.51 -1.32 8.72
N ILE A 72 4.65 -1.97 7.90
CA ILE A 72 3.32 -1.44 7.61
C ILE A 72 2.22 -2.41 8.04
N SER A 73 2.55 -3.33 8.95
CA SER A 73 1.60 -4.35 9.40
C SER A 73 0.32 -3.77 9.98
N THR A 74 0.41 -2.61 10.61
CA THR A 74 -0.76 -1.96 11.20
C THR A 74 -1.86 -1.69 10.18
N LEU A 75 -1.48 -1.49 8.92
CA LEU A 75 -2.45 -1.25 7.85
C LEU A 75 -3.27 -2.49 7.50
N PHE A 76 -2.77 -3.66 7.89
CA PHE A 76 -3.43 -4.93 7.58
C PHE A 76 -4.12 -5.54 8.78
N GLU A 77 -3.95 -4.96 9.97
CA GLU A 77 -4.53 -5.48 11.16
C GLU A 77 -6.01 -5.15 11.23
N GLU A 78 -6.79 -6.13 11.65
CA GLU A 78 -8.20 -5.90 11.88
C GLU A 78 -8.38 -5.31 13.27
N GLU A 79 -9.20 -4.28 13.38
CA GLU A 79 -9.49 -3.72 14.67
C GLU A 79 -10.36 -4.66 15.45
N GLN A 80 -10.09 -4.77 16.77
CA GLN A 80 -10.94 -5.57 17.62
C GLN A 80 -12.20 -4.80 17.88
N MET A 81 -13.31 -5.31 17.35
CA MET A 81 -14.61 -4.69 17.52
C MET A 81 -15.50 -5.55 18.38
N SER A 82 -16.42 -4.91 19.10
CA SER A 82 -17.46 -5.67 19.78
C SER A 82 -18.34 -6.33 18.72
N PRO A 83 -19.04 -7.41 19.08
CA PRO A 83 -19.94 -8.05 18.10
C PRO A 83 -20.96 -7.11 17.49
N SER A 84 -21.49 -6.15 18.27
CA SER A 84 -22.45 -5.20 17.73
C SER A 84 -21.81 -4.22 16.75
N GLU A 85 -20.61 -3.75 17.02
CA GLU A 85 -19.90 -2.86 16.11
C GLU A 85 -19.59 -3.57 14.79
N TYR A 86 -19.14 -4.81 14.88
CA TYR A 86 -18.85 -5.60 13.69
C TYR A 86 -20.12 -5.79 12.85
N TYR A 87 -21.21 -6.10 13.51
CA TYR A 87 -22.50 -6.32 12.85
C TYR A 87 -22.96 -5.08 12.12
N GLU A 88 -22.86 -3.92 12.76
CA GLU A 88 -23.22 -2.64 12.14
C GLU A 88 -22.37 -2.36 10.91
N MET A 89 -21.08 -2.60 11.01
CA MET A 89 -20.17 -2.37 9.89
C MET A 89 -20.52 -3.25 8.69
N VAL A 90 -20.78 -4.53 8.93
CA VAL A 90 -21.15 -5.46 7.88
C VAL A 90 -22.48 -5.07 7.23
N ASN A 91 -23.46 -4.69 8.03
CA ASN A 91 -24.75 -4.26 7.50
C ASN A 91 -24.64 -2.99 6.67
N LYS A 92 -23.82 -2.06 7.10
CA LYS A 92 -23.59 -0.83 6.37
C LYS A 92 -22.96 -1.12 5.02
N ALA A 93 -21.98 -2.00 4.98
CA ALA A 93 -21.33 -2.40 3.73
C ALA A 93 -22.33 -3.10 2.80
N LYS A 94 -23.17 -3.96 3.34
CA LYS A 94 -24.18 -4.63 2.55
C LYS A 94 -25.18 -3.66 1.94
N LYS A 95 -25.59 -2.67 2.69
CA LYS A 95 -26.50 -1.65 2.20
C LYS A 95 -25.90 -0.86 1.05
N GLN A 96 -24.65 -0.48 1.17
CA GLN A 96 -23.97 0.24 0.11
C GLN A 96 -23.83 -0.61 -1.15
N THR A 97 -23.46 -1.86 -0.99
CA THR A 97 -23.33 -2.77 -2.10
C THR A 97 -24.67 -2.99 -2.79
N ARG A 98 -25.74 -3.12 -2.01
CA ARG A 98 -27.07 -3.29 -2.54
C ARG A 98 -27.53 -2.08 -3.33
N LYS A 99 -27.24 -0.89 -2.85
CA LYS A 99 -27.58 0.34 -3.57
C LYS A 99 -26.84 0.41 -4.91
N ARG A 100 -25.59 0.06 -4.92
CA ARG A 100 -24.79 0.06 -6.15
C ARG A 100 -25.32 -0.96 -7.14
N ALA A 101 -25.66 -2.14 -6.68
CA ALA A 101 -26.18 -3.20 -7.53
C ALA A 101 -27.51 -2.79 -8.16
N VAL A 102 -28.40 -2.19 -7.37
CA VAL A 102 -29.68 -1.72 -7.89
C VAL A 102 -29.47 -0.62 -8.92
N GLY A 103 -28.55 0.30 -8.64
CA GLY A 103 -28.21 1.36 -9.58
C GLY A 103 -27.69 0.82 -10.91
N GLN A 104 -26.82 -0.17 -10.86
CA GLN A 104 -26.29 -0.79 -12.06
C GLN A 104 -27.37 -1.50 -12.85
N ILE A 105 -28.25 -2.20 -12.17
CA ILE A 105 -29.34 -2.88 -12.84
C ILE A 105 -30.23 -1.88 -13.58
N LYS A 106 -30.54 -0.75 -12.96
CA LYS A 106 -31.32 0.27 -13.61
C LYS A 106 -30.59 0.84 -14.82
N THR A 107 -29.31 1.03 -14.72
CA THR A 107 -28.50 1.61 -15.79
C THR A 107 -28.33 0.64 -16.94
N ASP A 108 -28.06 -0.61 -16.63
CA ASP A 108 -27.75 -1.60 -17.65
C ASP A 108 -28.94 -2.44 -18.07
N LYS A 109 -30.10 -2.10 -17.60
CA LYS A 109 -31.27 -2.91 -17.83
C LYS A 109 -31.55 -3.13 -19.28
N GLU A 110 -31.30 -2.15 -20.09
CA GLU A 110 -31.54 -2.26 -21.47
C GLU A 110 -30.50 -3.04 -22.18
N GLU A 111 -29.32 -3.12 -21.64
CA GLU A 111 -28.26 -3.71 -22.38
C GLU A 111 -27.86 -5.04 -21.85
N SER A 112 -28.23 -5.40 -20.68
CA SER A 112 -27.76 -6.63 -20.12
C SER A 112 -28.73 -7.17 -19.16
N GLU A 113 -28.98 -8.40 -19.26
CA GLU A 113 -29.78 -9.00 -18.36
C GLU A 113 -29.12 -9.47 -17.22
N TRP A 114 -28.03 -9.71 -17.23
CA TRP A 114 -27.32 -10.34 -16.16
C TRP A 114 -28.16 -10.91 -15.02
#